data_68146549778728e1eceda5e5e6753002
#
_entry.id   68146549778728e1eceda5e5e6753002
#
_cell.length_a   1.000
_cell.length_b   1.000
_cell.length_c   1.000
_cell.angle_alpha   90.00
_cell.angle_beta   90.00
_cell.angle_gamma   90.00
#
_symmetry.space_group_name_H-M   'P 1'
#
loop_
_entity.id
_entity.type
_entity.pdbx_description
1 polymer ?
#
loop_
_entity_poly.entity_id
_entity_poly.type
_entity_poly.pdbx_seq_one_letter_code
_entity_poly.pdbx_strand_id
1 'polypeptide(L)'
;MKRSVYTVCLVIFPFMVCSGIVYSILSLYFAKLGATKSQIGLIYTCGALAGAITAPLWGKLADKWGRKIVLLSSMGLFALVFSGYALSRYYHSLFWPQIVEGMAWTSMGTSAPALIADLASQRQRGKAMGIYNIAWSMGWIVGPTLGGMLSEHLGFKSTFLICVVIMLCGFILGIFLLPRK
;
A
#
# COMPACT_ATOMS: atom_id res chain seq x y z
N MET A 1 -2.65 20.27 -17.24
CA MET A 1 -2.02 19.25 -16.36
C MET A 1 -1.63 18.08 -17.25
N LYS A 2 -0.42 17.51 -17.09
CA LYS A 2 0.05 16.43 -17.97
C LYS A 2 -0.78 15.16 -17.75
N ARG A 3 -1.15 14.46 -18.82
CA ARG A 3 -1.84 13.16 -18.82
C ARG A 3 -1.18 12.15 -17.86
N SER A 4 0.12 12.26 -17.69
CA SER A 4 0.94 11.43 -16.78
C SER A 4 0.53 11.47 -15.30
N VAL A 5 0.01 12.59 -14.77
CA VAL A 5 -0.45 12.67 -13.37
C VAL A 5 -1.68 11.78 -13.15
N TYR A 6 -2.64 11.83 -14.06
CA TYR A 6 -3.83 10.97 -14.00
C TYR A 6 -3.48 9.50 -14.13
N THR A 7 -2.48 9.17 -14.98
CA THR A 7 -2.00 7.80 -15.13
C THR A 7 -1.40 7.28 -13.82
N VAL A 8 -0.61 8.08 -13.11
CA VAL A 8 -0.08 7.69 -11.79
C VAL A 8 -1.21 7.46 -10.80
N CYS A 9 -2.19 8.35 -10.71
CA CYS A 9 -3.34 8.18 -9.82
C CYS A 9 -4.15 6.93 -10.18
N LEU A 10 -4.34 6.63 -11.46
CA LEU A 10 -5.04 5.43 -11.92
C LEU A 10 -4.32 4.14 -11.50
N VAL A 11 -2.99 4.10 -11.64
CA VAL A 11 -2.18 2.93 -11.24
C VAL A 11 -2.18 2.73 -9.72
N ILE A 12 -2.19 3.82 -8.96
CA ILE A 12 -2.17 3.76 -7.49
C ILE A 12 -3.57 3.49 -6.91
N PHE A 13 -4.64 3.85 -7.59
CA PHE A 13 -6.00 3.75 -7.07
C PHE A 13 -6.40 2.34 -6.61
N PRO A 14 -6.18 1.25 -7.37
CA PRO A 14 -6.42 -0.11 -6.89
C PRO A 14 -5.65 -0.45 -5.61
N PHE A 15 -4.42 0.04 -5.48
CA PHE A 15 -3.64 -0.09 -4.26
C PHE A 15 -4.34 0.58 -3.06
N MET A 16 -4.85 1.80 -3.23
CA MET A 16 -5.55 2.52 -2.15
C MET A 16 -6.81 1.77 -1.70
N VAL A 17 -7.55 1.21 -2.64
CA VAL A 17 -8.74 0.39 -2.36
C VAL A 17 -8.34 -0.87 -1.59
N CYS A 18 -7.33 -1.60 -2.05
CA CYS A 18 -6.83 -2.81 -1.38
C CYS A 18 -6.33 -2.49 0.05
N SER A 19 -5.65 -1.37 0.24
CA SER A 19 -5.21 -0.93 1.55
C SER A 19 -6.41 -0.66 2.47
N GLY A 20 -7.44 0.04 2.01
CA GLY A 20 -8.67 0.26 2.76
C GLY A 20 -9.38 -1.06 3.12
N ILE A 21 -9.46 -2.01 2.18
CA ILE A 21 -9.99 -3.36 2.40
C ILE A 21 -9.23 -4.05 3.54
N VAL A 22 -7.92 -4.15 3.42
CA VAL A 22 -7.08 -4.92 4.35
C VAL A 22 -7.07 -4.27 5.73
N TYR A 23 -6.85 -2.96 5.83
CA TYR A 23 -6.77 -2.28 7.12
C TYR A 23 -8.06 -2.35 7.93
N SER A 24 -9.22 -2.30 7.27
CA SER A 24 -10.52 -2.35 7.96
C SER A 24 -10.76 -3.67 8.70
N ILE A 25 -10.18 -4.77 8.22
CA ILE A 25 -10.40 -6.12 8.76
C ILE A 25 -9.17 -6.69 9.48
N LEU A 26 -8.02 -6.00 9.42
CA LEU A 26 -6.73 -6.55 9.84
C LEU A 26 -6.68 -6.86 11.34
N SER A 27 -7.14 -5.93 12.19
CA SER A 27 -7.18 -6.13 13.63
C SER A 27 -8.12 -7.28 14.03
N LEU A 28 -9.25 -7.43 13.33
CA LEU A 28 -10.18 -8.55 13.53
C LEU A 28 -9.52 -9.88 13.16
N TYR A 29 -8.77 -9.88 12.07
CA TYR A 29 -8.03 -11.07 11.64
C TYR A 29 -6.93 -11.45 12.64
N PHE A 30 -6.18 -10.49 13.17
CA PHE A 30 -5.17 -10.73 14.20
C PHE A 30 -5.77 -11.34 15.46
N ALA A 31 -6.91 -10.80 15.92
CA ALA A 31 -7.66 -11.35 17.05
C ALA A 31 -8.14 -12.79 16.76
N LYS A 32 -8.63 -13.06 15.55
CA LYS A 32 -9.03 -14.41 15.12
C LYS A 32 -7.89 -15.43 15.16
N LEU A 33 -6.64 -14.99 14.91
CA LEU A 33 -5.44 -15.82 15.02
C LEU A 33 -4.90 -15.94 16.45
N GLY A 34 -5.62 -15.44 17.44
CA GLY A 34 -5.32 -15.58 18.86
C GLY A 34 -4.45 -14.45 19.45
N ALA A 35 -4.28 -13.33 18.74
CA ALA A 35 -3.58 -12.18 19.30
C ALA A 35 -4.43 -11.44 20.33
N THR A 36 -3.86 -11.13 21.49
CA THR A 36 -4.45 -10.23 22.48
C THR A 36 -4.37 -8.77 22.00
N LYS A 37 -5.15 -7.86 22.60
CA LYS A 37 -5.12 -6.44 22.26
C LYS A 37 -3.70 -5.84 22.34
N SER A 38 -2.93 -6.19 23.36
CA SER A 38 -1.55 -5.73 23.52
C SER A 38 -0.62 -6.27 22.42
N GLN A 39 -0.81 -7.54 22.02
CA GLN A 39 -0.02 -8.16 20.95
C GLN A 39 -0.35 -7.53 19.58
N ILE A 40 -1.62 -7.20 19.33
CA ILE A 40 -2.03 -6.45 18.13
C ILE A 40 -1.32 -5.09 18.10
N GLY A 41 -1.32 -4.36 19.22
CA GLY A 41 -0.58 -3.10 19.33
C GLY A 41 0.92 -3.27 19.06
N LEU A 42 1.55 -4.31 19.63
CA LEU A 42 2.96 -4.60 19.42
C LEU A 42 3.28 -4.91 17.94
N ILE A 43 2.43 -5.70 17.27
CA ILE A 43 2.58 -6.01 15.85
C ILE A 43 2.58 -4.72 15.02
N TYR A 44 1.63 -3.81 15.24
CA TYR A 44 1.61 -2.50 14.55
C TYR A 44 2.82 -1.64 14.88
N THR A 45 3.28 -1.64 16.14
CA THR A 45 4.48 -0.90 16.54
C THR A 45 5.72 -1.40 15.81
N CYS A 46 5.89 -2.72 15.65
CA CYS A 46 7.02 -3.28 14.89
C CYS A 46 7.01 -2.82 13.44
N GLY A 47 5.84 -2.78 12.80
CA GLY A 47 5.69 -2.25 11.44
C GLY A 47 6.06 -0.75 11.36
N ALA A 48 5.54 0.06 12.29
CA ALA A 48 5.84 1.49 12.33
C ALA A 48 7.33 1.76 12.53
N LEU A 49 8.00 1.01 13.43
CA LEU A 49 9.44 1.09 13.64
C LEU A 49 10.23 0.73 12.38
N ALA A 50 9.88 -0.37 11.71
CA ALA A 50 10.52 -0.78 10.46
C ALA A 50 10.38 0.30 9.37
N GLY A 51 9.20 0.90 9.25
CA GLY A 51 8.95 2.02 8.36
C GLY A 51 9.83 3.23 8.69
N ALA A 52 9.89 3.63 9.95
CA ALA A 52 10.69 4.77 10.41
C ALA A 52 12.19 4.57 10.16
N ILE A 53 12.73 3.39 10.51
CA ILE A 53 14.14 3.06 10.32
C ILE A 53 14.51 3.05 8.82
N THR A 54 13.63 2.56 7.97
CA THR A 54 13.90 2.42 6.53
C THR A 54 13.56 3.67 5.70
N ALA A 55 12.90 4.69 6.30
CA ALA A 55 12.53 5.92 5.60
C ALA A 55 13.69 6.63 4.88
N PRO A 56 14.87 6.85 5.52
CA PRO A 56 15.99 7.50 4.83
C PRO A 56 16.54 6.66 3.68
N LEU A 57 16.44 5.32 3.78
CA LEU A 57 16.89 4.41 2.75
C LEU A 57 16.01 4.53 1.50
N TRP A 58 14.69 4.51 1.68
CA TRP A 58 13.73 4.64 0.56
C TRP A 58 13.85 5.99 -0.14
N GLY A 59 14.11 7.07 0.62
CA GLY A 59 14.42 8.39 0.04
C GLY A 59 15.64 8.33 -0.86
N LYS A 60 16.78 7.82 -0.36
CA LYS A 60 18.01 7.67 -1.14
C LYS A 60 17.82 6.77 -2.37
N LEU A 61 17.08 5.68 -2.25
CA LEU A 61 16.79 4.79 -3.38
C LEU A 61 15.91 5.47 -4.43
N ALA A 62 14.93 6.27 -4.01
CA ALA A 62 14.08 7.03 -4.91
C ALA A 62 14.87 8.08 -5.71
N ASP A 63 15.88 8.70 -5.09
CA ASP A 63 16.75 9.65 -5.76
C ASP A 63 17.76 8.96 -6.69
N LYS A 64 18.28 7.77 -6.32
CA LYS A 64 19.30 7.02 -7.09
C LYS A 64 18.71 6.20 -8.25
N TRP A 65 17.64 5.45 -8.01
CA TRP A 65 17.03 4.52 -8.98
C TRP A 65 15.83 5.11 -9.70
N GLY A 66 15.35 6.24 -9.23
CA GLY A 66 14.17 6.91 -9.74
C GLY A 66 12.87 6.51 -9.01
N ARG A 67 11.97 7.46 -8.92
CA ARG A 67 10.73 7.36 -8.13
C ARG A 67 9.77 6.28 -8.64
N LYS A 68 9.77 6.01 -9.95
CA LYS A 68 8.98 4.92 -10.56
C LYS A 68 9.38 3.54 -10.01
N ILE A 69 10.68 3.27 -9.94
CA ILE A 69 11.19 1.96 -9.50
C ILE A 69 10.80 1.73 -8.04
N VAL A 70 11.00 2.73 -7.19
CA VAL A 70 10.65 2.64 -5.75
C VAL A 70 9.15 2.50 -5.55
N LEU A 71 8.33 3.20 -6.34
CA LEU A 71 6.87 3.03 -6.32
C LEU A 71 6.44 1.61 -6.73
N LEU A 72 7.03 1.07 -7.77
CA LEU A 72 6.75 -0.31 -8.19
C LEU A 72 7.22 -1.31 -7.13
N SER A 73 8.40 -1.10 -6.52
CA SER A 73 8.88 -1.94 -5.42
C SER A 73 7.89 -1.96 -4.26
N SER A 74 7.29 -0.80 -3.90
CA SER A 74 6.28 -0.76 -2.84
C SER A 74 5.06 -1.62 -3.18
N MET A 75 4.58 -1.59 -4.42
CA MET A 75 3.45 -2.42 -4.86
C MET A 75 3.78 -3.92 -4.78
N GLY A 76 5.00 -4.32 -5.17
CA GLY A 76 5.49 -5.69 -5.03
C GLY A 76 5.59 -6.12 -3.56
N LEU A 77 6.09 -5.24 -2.69
CA LEU A 77 6.14 -5.49 -1.24
C LEU A 77 4.73 -5.67 -0.66
N PHE A 78 3.74 -4.86 -1.06
CA PHE A 78 2.36 -5.04 -0.60
C PHE A 78 1.74 -6.36 -1.06
N ALA A 79 2.02 -6.81 -2.30
CA ALA A 79 1.58 -8.13 -2.76
C ALA A 79 2.18 -9.24 -1.88
N LEU A 80 3.46 -9.13 -1.51
CA LEU A 80 4.12 -10.04 -0.58
C LEU A 80 3.49 -10.00 0.82
N VAL A 81 3.20 -8.81 1.35
CA VAL A 81 2.55 -8.60 2.65
C VAL A 81 1.17 -9.25 2.70
N PHE A 82 0.32 -8.98 1.71
CA PHE A 82 -1.03 -9.55 1.68
C PHE A 82 -1.00 -11.07 1.50
N SER A 83 -0.02 -11.60 0.75
CA SER A 83 0.24 -13.03 0.69
C SER A 83 0.66 -13.59 2.07
N GLY A 84 1.51 -12.86 2.78
CA GLY A 84 1.93 -13.20 4.14
C GLY A 84 0.77 -13.26 5.10
N TYR A 85 -0.15 -12.30 5.06
CA TYR A 85 -1.38 -12.36 5.87
C TYR A 85 -2.25 -13.56 5.48
N ALA A 86 -2.46 -13.82 4.19
CA ALA A 86 -3.27 -14.96 3.74
C ALA A 86 -2.69 -16.31 4.19
N LEU A 87 -1.39 -16.44 4.27
CA LEU A 87 -0.68 -17.67 4.66
C LEU A 87 -0.51 -17.81 6.17
N SER A 88 -0.72 -16.76 6.95
CA SER A 88 -0.56 -16.78 8.41
C SER A 88 -1.58 -17.70 9.06
N ARG A 89 -1.09 -18.54 9.98
CA ARG A 89 -1.91 -19.50 10.75
C ARG A 89 -2.01 -19.17 12.23
N TYR A 90 -1.03 -18.43 12.75
CA TYR A 90 -0.90 -18.05 14.17
C TYR A 90 -0.49 -16.60 14.24
N TYR A 91 -0.81 -15.91 15.34
CA TYR A 91 -0.50 -14.49 15.48
C TYR A 91 1.01 -14.16 15.40
N HIS A 92 1.89 -15.07 15.85
CA HIS A 92 3.33 -14.85 15.73
C HIS A 92 3.82 -14.72 14.27
N SER A 93 3.15 -15.39 13.33
CA SER A 93 3.50 -15.27 11.91
C SER A 93 3.11 -13.94 11.29
N LEU A 94 2.39 -13.07 12.02
CA LEU A 94 1.98 -11.75 11.55
C LEU A 94 3.08 -10.68 11.68
N PHE A 95 4.10 -10.92 12.51
CA PHE A 95 5.16 -9.94 12.72
C PHE A 95 5.94 -9.64 11.45
N TRP A 96 6.31 -10.67 10.67
CA TRP A 96 7.11 -10.45 9.47
C TRP A 96 6.34 -9.68 8.36
N PRO A 97 5.07 -10.00 8.02
CA PRO A 97 4.36 -9.21 7.02
C PRO A 97 4.12 -7.78 7.51
N GLN A 98 3.91 -7.58 8.82
CA GLN A 98 3.73 -6.25 9.37
C GLN A 98 5.01 -5.40 9.31
N ILE A 99 6.19 -6.00 9.56
CA ILE A 99 7.49 -5.33 9.37
C ILE A 99 7.67 -4.91 7.91
N VAL A 100 7.43 -5.84 6.97
CA VAL A 100 7.53 -5.55 5.54
C VAL A 100 6.49 -4.51 5.10
N GLU A 101 5.31 -4.51 5.71
CA GLU A 101 4.26 -3.53 5.43
C GLU A 101 4.69 -2.11 5.82
N GLY A 102 5.31 -1.94 6.99
CA GLY A 102 5.86 -0.65 7.39
C GLY A 102 6.89 -0.11 6.40
N MET A 103 7.78 -0.98 5.91
CA MET A 103 8.74 -0.64 4.86
C MET A 103 8.03 -0.27 3.55
N ALA A 104 7.02 -1.03 3.14
CA ALA A 104 6.25 -0.79 1.92
C ALA A 104 5.50 0.55 1.97
N TRP A 105 4.87 0.88 3.11
CA TRP A 105 4.21 2.18 3.32
C TRP A 105 5.18 3.34 3.20
N THR A 106 6.36 3.23 3.79
CA THR A 106 7.37 4.28 3.72
C THR A 106 7.91 4.46 2.30
N SER A 107 8.16 3.35 1.60
CA SER A 107 8.56 3.34 0.20
C SER A 107 7.52 4.05 -0.69
N MET A 108 6.25 3.76 -0.49
CA MET A 108 5.17 4.38 -1.23
C MET A 108 4.98 5.85 -0.87
N GLY A 109 5.00 6.18 0.43
CA GLY A 109 4.83 7.54 0.93
C GLY A 109 5.92 8.50 0.47
N THR A 110 7.13 7.99 0.24
CA THR A 110 8.23 8.79 -0.32
C THR A 110 8.16 8.92 -1.83
N SER A 111 7.82 7.84 -2.55
CA SER A 111 7.93 7.80 -4.01
C SER A 111 6.71 8.35 -4.75
N ALA A 112 5.47 8.05 -4.31
CA ALA A 112 4.27 8.44 -5.05
C ALA A 112 4.04 9.96 -5.08
N PRO A 113 4.06 10.70 -3.94
CA PRO A 113 3.92 12.15 -3.96
C PRO A 113 5.03 12.84 -4.74
N ALA A 114 6.26 12.34 -4.59
CA ALA A 114 7.42 12.88 -5.27
C ALA A 114 7.32 12.69 -6.79
N LEU A 115 6.90 11.51 -7.27
CA LEU A 115 6.67 11.27 -8.70
C LEU A 115 5.61 12.23 -9.27
N ILE A 116 4.52 12.45 -8.53
CA ILE A 116 3.46 13.37 -8.93
C ILE A 116 3.99 14.82 -8.99
N ALA A 117 4.77 15.23 -7.98
CA ALA A 117 5.37 16.57 -7.95
C ALA A 117 6.34 16.81 -9.12
N ASP A 118 7.10 15.77 -9.52
CA ASP A 118 8.02 15.82 -10.66
C ASP A 118 7.32 15.91 -12.02
N LEU A 119 6.12 15.33 -12.13
CA LEU A 119 5.32 15.33 -13.35
C LEU A 119 4.51 16.62 -13.53
N ALA A 120 4.24 17.33 -12.43
CA ALA A 120 3.48 18.58 -12.43
C ALA A 120 4.43 19.79 -12.58
N SER A 121 4.00 20.83 -13.33
CA SER A 121 4.68 22.12 -13.30
C SER A 121 4.55 22.75 -11.91
N GLN A 122 5.49 23.62 -11.52
CA GLN A 122 5.45 24.28 -10.19
C GLN A 122 4.10 24.92 -9.90
N ARG A 123 3.52 25.61 -10.88
CA ARG A 123 2.21 26.27 -10.75
C ARG A 123 1.03 25.28 -10.55
N GLN A 124 1.20 24.03 -10.94
CA GLN A 124 0.14 23.00 -10.90
C GLN A 124 0.36 21.92 -9.84
N ARG A 125 1.44 21.98 -9.05
CA ARG A 125 1.75 20.98 -8.02
C ARG A 125 0.63 20.80 -7.01
N GLY A 126 0.08 21.89 -6.47
CA GLY A 126 -1.03 21.84 -5.52
C GLY A 126 -2.26 21.12 -6.09
N LYS A 127 -2.62 21.44 -7.35
CA LYS A 127 -3.74 20.74 -8.04
C LYS A 127 -3.46 19.26 -8.25
N ALA A 128 -2.24 18.90 -8.64
CA ALA A 128 -1.84 17.50 -8.84
C ALA A 128 -1.87 16.71 -7.53
N MET A 129 -1.39 17.30 -6.42
CA MET A 129 -1.47 16.69 -5.09
C MET A 129 -2.92 16.57 -4.61
N GLY A 130 -3.78 17.56 -4.90
CA GLY A 130 -5.20 17.48 -4.60
C GLY A 130 -5.88 16.28 -5.28
N ILE A 131 -5.57 16.01 -6.56
CA ILE A 131 -6.10 14.84 -7.28
C ILE A 131 -5.58 13.53 -6.69
N TYR A 132 -4.30 13.48 -6.32
CA TYR A 132 -3.73 12.34 -5.60
C TYR A 132 -4.45 12.09 -4.27
N ASN A 133 -4.70 13.14 -3.49
CA ASN A 133 -5.41 13.02 -2.22
C ASN A 133 -6.87 12.57 -2.39
N ILE A 134 -7.55 13.01 -3.48
CA ILE A 134 -8.89 12.50 -3.80
C ILE A 134 -8.83 11.00 -4.11
N ALA A 135 -7.88 10.55 -4.95
CA ALA A 135 -7.72 9.13 -5.24
C ALA A 135 -7.43 8.31 -3.96
N TRP A 136 -6.57 8.84 -3.08
CA TRP A 136 -6.30 8.29 -1.74
C TRP A 136 -7.58 8.16 -0.93
N SER A 137 -8.30 9.25 -0.74
CA SER A 137 -9.52 9.30 0.08
C SER A 137 -10.61 8.37 -0.46
N MET A 138 -10.79 8.30 -1.79
CA MET A 138 -11.76 7.40 -2.41
C MET A 138 -11.46 5.93 -2.14
N GLY A 139 -10.18 5.55 -2.14
CA GLY A 139 -9.76 4.19 -1.74
C GLY A 139 -10.17 3.88 -0.30
N TRP A 140 -9.97 4.83 0.62
CA TRP A 140 -10.34 4.70 2.03
C TRP A 140 -11.84 4.82 2.31
N ILE A 141 -12.63 5.44 1.42
CA ILE A 141 -14.10 5.47 1.50
C ILE A 141 -14.68 4.13 1.06
N VAL A 142 -14.20 3.59 -0.07
CA VAL A 142 -14.76 2.37 -0.68
C VAL A 142 -14.18 1.10 -0.03
N GLY A 143 -12.88 1.12 0.26
CA GLY A 143 -12.14 -0.05 0.76
C GLY A 143 -12.75 -0.70 2.00
N PRO A 144 -13.01 0.02 3.09
CA PRO A 144 -13.54 -0.58 4.32
C PRO A 144 -14.86 -1.31 4.14
N THR A 145 -15.79 -0.74 3.39
CA THR A 145 -17.08 -1.40 3.08
C THR A 145 -16.85 -2.69 2.30
N LEU A 146 -16.03 -2.66 1.26
CA LEU A 146 -15.68 -3.86 0.51
C LEU A 146 -14.94 -4.88 1.37
N GLY A 147 -14.04 -4.44 2.26
CA GLY A 147 -13.31 -5.30 3.18
C GLY A 147 -14.23 -6.06 4.13
N GLY A 148 -15.20 -5.37 4.72
CA GLY A 148 -16.23 -5.99 5.55
C GLY A 148 -17.02 -7.04 4.77
N MET A 149 -17.60 -6.66 3.64
CA MET A 149 -18.42 -7.56 2.80
C MET A 149 -17.62 -8.77 2.30
N LEU A 150 -16.41 -8.57 1.75
CA LEU A 150 -15.60 -9.66 1.24
C LEU A 150 -15.18 -10.63 2.35
N SER A 151 -14.77 -10.09 3.50
CA SER A 151 -14.34 -10.94 4.62
C SER A 151 -15.49 -11.72 5.27
N GLU A 152 -16.70 -11.18 5.25
CA GLU A 152 -17.91 -11.84 5.74
C GLU A 152 -18.33 -13.00 4.82
N HIS A 153 -18.36 -12.77 3.50
CA HIS A 153 -18.83 -13.77 2.55
C HIS A 153 -17.75 -14.79 2.12
N LEU A 154 -16.50 -14.35 1.95
CA LEU A 154 -15.40 -15.18 1.41
C LEU A 154 -14.35 -15.54 2.47
N GLY A 155 -14.40 -14.90 3.63
CA GLY A 155 -13.39 -15.03 4.68
C GLY A 155 -12.12 -14.23 4.45
N PHE A 156 -11.36 -14.01 5.52
CA PHE A 156 -10.16 -13.15 5.51
C PHE A 156 -9.11 -13.58 4.48
N LYS A 157 -8.79 -14.87 4.39
CA LYS A 157 -7.74 -15.36 3.49
C LYS A 157 -8.04 -15.08 2.03
N SER A 158 -9.27 -15.37 1.61
CA SER A 158 -9.71 -15.10 0.23
C SER A 158 -9.68 -13.62 -0.08
N THR A 159 -10.10 -12.77 0.87
CA THR A 159 -10.06 -11.32 0.74
C THR A 159 -8.61 -10.82 0.52
N PHE A 160 -7.65 -11.32 1.30
CA PHE A 160 -6.24 -10.96 1.10
C PHE A 160 -5.71 -11.44 -0.25
N LEU A 161 -6.06 -12.66 -0.69
CA LEU A 161 -5.64 -13.17 -2.00
C LEU A 161 -6.22 -12.37 -3.18
N ILE A 162 -7.47 -11.92 -3.07
CA ILE A 162 -8.07 -10.99 -4.05
C ILE A 162 -7.23 -9.70 -4.12
N CYS A 163 -6.87 -9.13 -2.97
CA CYS A 163 -6.01 -7.96 -2.93
C CYS A 163 -4.62 -8.23 -3.54
N VAL A 164 -4.03 -9.43 -3.33
CA VAL A 164 -2.77 -9.83 -3.99
C VAL A 164 -2.91 -9.78 -5.51
N VAL A 165 -3.96 -10.37 -6.06
CA VAL A 165 -4.20 -10.38 -7.52
C VAL A 165 -4.34 -8.95 -8.06
N ILE A 166 -5.14 -8.12 -7.39
CA ILE A 166 -5.32 -6.70 -7.77
C ILE A 166 -3.98 -5.96 -7.71
N MET A 167 -3.16 -6.19 -6.68
CA MET A 167 -1.84 -5.59 -6.54
C MET A 167 -0.89 -6.00 -7.65
N LEU A 168 -0.85 -7.28 -8.00
CA LEU A 168 0.00 -7.78 -9.10
C LEU A 168 -0.45 -7.22 -10.45
N CYS A 169 -1.75 -7.14 -10.70
CA CYS A 169 -2.28 -6.47 -11.89
C CYS A 169 -1.87 -4.99 -11.94
N GLY A 170 -2.02 -4.27 -10.82
CA GLY A 170 -1.59 -2.87 -10.69
C GLY A 170 -0.09 -2.70 -10.90
N PHE A 171 0.73 -3.59 -10.35
CA PHE A 171 2.18 -3.62 -10.52
C PHE A 171 2.56 -3.79 -12.01
N ILE A 172 1.97 -4.77 -12.69
CA ILE A 172 2.20 -5.02 -14.12
C ILE A 172 1.78 -3.79 -14.95
N LEU A 173 0.59 -3.25 -14.72
CA LEU A 173 0.14 -2.02 -15.38
C LEU A 173 1.09 -0.85 -15.11
N GLY A 174 1.60 -0.74 -13.88
CA GLY A 174 2.57 0.29 -13.50
C GLY A 174 3.89 0.20 -14.26
N ILE A 175 4.38 -1.01 -14.57
CA ILE A 175 5.59 -1.19 -15.38
C ILE A 175 5.43 -0.51 -16.74
N PHE A 176 4.27 -0.70 -17.40
CA PHE A 176 4.02 -0.21 -18.74
C PHE A 176 3.53 1.24 -18.79
N LEU A 177 2.67 1.64 -17.86
CA LEU A 177 1.97 2.93 -17.91
C LEU A 177 2.70 4.06 -17.18
N LEU A 178 3.47 3.78 -16.13
CA LEU A 178 4.17 4.84 -15.40
C LEU A 178 5.32 5.42 -16.23
N PRO A 179 5.43 6.75 -16.29
CA PRO A 179 6.51 7.40 -17.03
C PRO A 179 7.87 7.06 -16.42
N ARG A 180 8.85 6.81 -17.29
CA ARG A 180 10.28 6.74 -16.90
C ARG A 180 10.78 8.18 -16.71
N LYS A 181 11.28 8.49 -15.54
CA LYS A 181 12.14 9.64 -15.28
C LYS A 181 13.32 9.18 -14.48
#